data_1060c947e145539d024ba126de292e58
#
_entry.id   1060c947e145539d024ba126de292e58
#
_cell.length_a   1.000
_cell.length_b   1.000
_cell.length_c   1.000
_cell.angle_alpha   90.00
_cell.angle_beta   90.00
_cell.angle_gamma   90.00
#
_symmetry.space_group_name_H-M   'P 1'
#
loop_
_entity.id
_entity.type
_entity.pdbx_description
1 polymer ?
#
loop_
_entity_poly.entity_id
_entity_poly.type
_entity_poly.pdbx_seq_one_letter_code
_entity_poly.pdbx_strand_id
1 'polypeptide(L)'
;MKSKHMMIFPTILAMVFSAPSFSHSEHKAKADYDPIETEFGSYEPDLHASRTVEVRMNDNMRFSPEVIRVKQGEVLKLIHQNEGKLMHEFVLGTPESLAEHAEMMKKFPTMEHAEPYMAHVPPGEKMEMIWKFSNSGEFAFACLIPGHFDAGMK
;
A
#
# COMPACT_ATOMS: atom_id res chain seq x y z
N MET A 1 -74.03 -10.24 42.22
CA MET A 1 -72.58 -10.36 42.38
C MET A 1 -71.95 -10.19 40.99
N LYS A 2 -71.28 -9.04 40.68
CA LYS A 2 -70.65 -8.75 39.39
C LYS A 2 -69.16 -8.93 39.59
N SER A 3 -68.59 -9.99 38.95
CA SER A 3 -67.17 -10.26 38.92
C SER A 3 -66.48 -9.27 37.98
N LYS A 4 -65.50 -8.51 38.46
CA LYS A 4 -64.62 -7.64 37.62
C LYS A 4 -63.40 -8.44 37.27
N HIS A 5 -63.22 -8.70 35.96
CA HIS A 5 -62.02 -9.29 35.43
C HIS A 5 -61.02 -8.14 35.15
N MET A 6 -59.83 -8.22 35.78
CA MET A 6 -58.73 -7.29 35.59
C MET A 6 -57.80 -7.89 34.53
N MET A 7 -57.74 -7.27 33.38
CA MET A 7 -56.79 -7.63 32.31
C MET A 7 -55.42 -7.00 32.58
N ILE A 8 -54.40 -7.83 32.78
CA ILE A 8 -53.02 -7.39 32.92
C ILE A 8 -52.37 -7.53 31.53
N PHE A 9 -52.00 -6.40 30.93
CA PHE A 9 -51.21 -6.40 29.69
C PHE A 9 -49.71 -6.52 30.04
N PRO A 10 -48.95 -7.45 29.42
CA PRO A 10 -47.52 -7.48 29.62
C PRO A 10 -46.85 -6.38 28.76
N THR A 11 -46.12 -5.51 29.43
CA THR A 11 -45.28 -4.51 28.78
C THR A 11 -44.03 -5.20 28.20
N ILE A 12 -43.96 -5.31 26.87
CA ILE A 12 -42.77 -5.83 26.17
C ILE A 12 -41.74 -4.71 26.15
N LEU A 13 -40.71 -4.86 26.95
CA LEU A 13 -39.52 -3.99 26.94
C LEU A 13 -38.63 -4.39 25.73
N ALA A 14 -38.72 -3.61 24.65
CA ALA A 14 -37.83 -3.79 23.49
C ALA A 14 -36.39 -3.34 23.86
N MET A 15 -35.50 -4.28 24.07
CA MET A 15 -34.05 -3.98 24.14
C MET A 15 -33.52 -3.63 22.75
N VAL A 16 -33.21 -2.36 22.56
CA VAL A 16 -32.48 -1.90 21.38
C VAL A 16 -31.02 -2.28 21.56
N PHE A 17 -30.59 -3.32 20.87
CA PHE A 17 -29.15 -3.64 20.74
C PHE A 17 -28.50 -2.67 19.75
N SER A 18 -27.81 -1.67 20.29
CA SER A 18 -26.89 -0.85 19.49
C SER A 18 -25.65 -1.68 19.17
N ALA A 19 -25.52 -2.12 17.93
CA ALA A 19 -24.29 -2.71 17.44
C ALA A 19 -23.19 -1.62 17.37
N PRO A 20 -21.97 -1.87 17.89
CA PRO A 20 -20.88 -0.93 17.71
C PRO A 20 -20.51 -0.88 16.23
N SER A 21 -20.66 0.29 15.61
CA SER A 21 -20.11 0.57 14.30
C SER A 21 -18.59 0.61 14.46
N PHE A 22 -17.90 -0.43 14.01
CA PHE A 22 -16.46 -0.37 13.79
C PHE A 22 -16.21 0.57 12.62
N SER A 23 -15.94 1.83 12.94
CA SER A 23 -15.30 2.75 12.01
C SER A 23 -13.91 2.19 11.72
N HIS A 24 -13.70 1.66 10.51
CA HIS A 24 -12.35 1.46 9.98
C HIS A 24 -11.73 2.85 9.87
N SER A 25 -10.99 3.25 10.90
CA SER A 25 -10.08 4.38 10.78
C SER A 25 -9.01 3.93 9.79
N GLU A 26 -9.01 4.54 8.61
CA GLU A 26 -7.85 4.54 7.72
C GLU A 26 -6.69 5.12 8.52
N HIS A 27 -5.88 4.26 9.12
CA HIS A 27 -4.59 4.64 9.62
C HIS A 27 -3.71 4.93 8.41
N LYS A 28 -3.80 6.16 7.92
CA LYS A 28 -2.72 6.75 7.15
C LYS A 28 -1.54 6.91 8.12
N ALA A 29 -0.73 5.90 8.23
CA ALA A 29 0.62 6.06 8.70
C ALA A 29 1.35 6.85 7.60
N LYS A 30 1.32 8.18 7.69
CA LYS A 30 2.27 9.02 6.96
C LYS A 30 3.61 8.68 7.58
N ALA A 31 4.38 7.80 6.94
CA ALA A 31 5.74 7.54 7.34
C ALA A 31 6.49 8.88 7.26
N ASP A 32 7.08 9.28 8.35
CA ASP A 32 7.82 10.53 8.47
C ASP A 32 9.24 10.24 8.01
N TYR A 33 9.46 10.37 6.70
CA TYR A 33 10.79 10.23 6.11
C TYR A 33 11.46 11.58 5.99
N ASP A 34 12.77 11.62 6.17
CA ASP A 34 13.59 12.75 5.80
C ASP A 34 13.57 12.96 4.27
N PRO A 35 13.75 14.22 3.81
CA PRO A 35 13.90 14.48 2.37
C PRO A 35 15.03 13.67 1.77
N ILE A 36 14.81 13.05 0.64
CA ILE A 36 15.80 12.26 -0.09
C ILE A 36 15.80 12.62 -1.57
N GLU A 37 16.99 12.67 -2.16
CA GLU A 37 17.18 12.80 -3.60
C GLU A 37 17.97 11.61 -4.13
N THR A 38 17.50 11.05 -5.24
CA THR A 38 18.10 9.90 -5.93
C THR A 38 18.22 10.18 -7.42
N GLU A 39 18.90 9.32 -8.17
CA GLU A 39 18.96 9.42 -9.63
C GLU A 39 17.61 9.19 -10.34
N PHE A 40 16.63 8.55 -9.66
CA PHE A 40 15.29 8.29 -10.20
C PHE A 40 14.21 9.23 -9.64
N GLY A 41 14.59 10.24 -8.86
CA GLY A 41 13.67 11.25 -8.34
C GLY A 41 13.92 11.63 -6.89
N SER A 42 12.90 12.23 -6.27
CA SER A 42 13.02 12.73 -4.89
C SER A 42 11.73 12.56 -4.08
N TYR A 43 11.89 12.54 -2.77
CA TYR A 43 10.83 12.67 -1.78
C TYR A 43 11.07 13.92 -0.92
N GLU A 44 9.99 14.65 -0.68
CA GLU A 44 9.92 15.75 0.28
C GLU A 44 8.60 15.61 1.07
N PRO A 45 8.56 15.93 2.38
CA PRO A 45 7.38 15.70 3.23
C PRO A 45 6.10 16.37 2.76
N ASP A 46 6.21 17.51 2.07
CA ASP A 46 5.07 18.35 1.64
C ASP A 46 4.73 18.21 0.15
N LEU A 47 5.16 17.12 -0.49
CA LEU A 47 4.83 16.87 -1.88
C LEU A 47 3.32 16.72 -2.09
N HIS A 48 2.80 17.44 -3.08
CA HIS A 48 1.42 17.33 -3.53
C HIS A 48 1.36 16.61 -4.88
N ALA A 49 0.73 15.45 -4.89
CA ALA A 49 0.59 14.66 -6.10
C ALA A 49 -0.31 15.36 -7.13
N SER A 50 0.15 15.46 -8.37
CA SER A 50 -0.62 15.96 -9.50
C SER A 50 -1.55 14.90 -10.10
N ARG A 51 -1.22 13.61 -9.87
CA ARG A 51 -1.96 12.45 -10.38
C ARG A 51 -1.81 11.26 -9.45
N THR A 52 -2.84 10.43 -9.39
CA THR A 52 -2.81 9.13 -8.70
C THR A 52 -2.73 8.00 -9.71
N VAL A 53 -1.91 7.01 -9.43
CA VAL A 53 -1.80 5.75 -10.20
C VAL A 53 -2.00 4.58 -9.24
N GLU A 54 -2.91 3.68 -9.57
CA GLU A 54 -3.08 2.42 -8.85
C GLU A 54 -2.16 1.36 -9.47
N VAL A 55 -1.35 0.72 -8.62
CA VAL A 55 -0.44 -0.36 -9.00
C VAL A 55 -0.89 -1.62 -8.27
N ARG A 56 -1.43 -2.57 -9.01
CA ARG A 56 -1.86 -3.86 -8.49
C ARG A 56 -0.74 -4.88 -8.60
N MET A 57 -0.66 -5.75 -7.61
CA MET A 57 0.30 -6.85 -7.55
C MET A 57 -0.41 -8.12 -7.08
N ASN A 58 0.04 -9.27 -7.57
CA ASN A 58 -0.56 -10.56 -7.28
C ASN A 58 0.46 -11.70 -7.31
N ASP A 59 0.03 -12.89 -6.91
CA ASP A 59 0.90 -14.07 -6.78
C ASP A 59 1.34 -14.67 -8.13
N ASN A 60 0.93 -14.07 -9.27
CA ASN A 60 1.51 -14.37 -10.58
C ASN A 60 2.86 -13.66 -10.80
N MET A 61 3.36 -12.96 -9.77
CA MET A 61 4.62 -12.21 -9.79
C MET A 61 4.64 -11.13 -10.87
N ARG A 62 3.54 -10.33 -10.93
CA ARG A 62 3.39 -9.24 -11.90
C ARG A 62 2.80 -8.00 -11.24
N PHE A 63 3.20 -6.85 -11.76
CA PHE A 63 2.57 -5.56 -11.51
C PHE A 63 1.59 -5.22 -12.63
N SER A 64 0.55 -4.48 -12.30
CA SER A 64 -0.37 -3.91 -13.27
C SER A 64 -0.72 -2.47 -12.90
N PRO A 65 -0.38 -1.46 -13.72
CA PRO A 65 0.27 -1.58 -15.03
C PRO A 65 1.75 -1.97 -14.93
N GLU A 66 2.29 -2.57 -15.99
CA GLU A 66 3.71 -2.91 -16.13
C GLU A 66 4.56 -1.69 -16.50
N VAL A 67 3.94 -0.65 -17.05
CA VAL A 67 4.62 0.60 -17.45
C VAL A 67 3.82 1.81 -16.98
N ILE A 68 4.49 2.71 -16.29
CA ILE A 68 3.94 3.99 -15.85
C ILE A 68 4.68 5.10 -16.60
N ARG A 69 3.95 5.86 -17.41
CA ARG A 69 4.54 7.03 -18.10
C ARG A 69 4.36 8.27 -17.26
N VAL A 70 5.44 8.99 -17.04
CA VAL A 70 5.52 10.21 -16.22
C VAL A 70 6.21 11.33 -16.98
N LYS A 71 5.94 12.57 -16.60
CA LYS A 71 6.69 13.73 -17.08
C LYS A 71 7.79 14.07 -16.08
N GLN A 72 8.89 14.58 -16.57
CA GLN A 72 9.93 15.13 -15.67
C GLN A 72 9.31 16.22 -14.76
N GLY A 73 9.60 16.12 -13.47
CA GLY A 73 9.04 16.98 -12.41
C GLY A 73 7.64 16.61 -11.94
N GLU A 74 7.00 15.59 -12.53
CA GLU A 74 5.69 15.14 -12.10
C GLU A 74 5.75 14.46 -10.72
N VAL A 75 4.79 14.79 -9.86
CA VAL A 75 4.60 14.13 -8.57
C VAL A 75 3.44 13.17 -8.67
N LEU A 76 3.70 11.89 -8.46
CA LEU A 76 2.67 10.86 -8.41
C LEU A 76 2.36 10.44 -6.98
N LYS A 77 1.09 10.17 -6.74
CA LYS A 77 0.63 9.30 -5.67
C LYS A 77 0.44 7.90 -6.25
N LEU A 78 1.23 6.95 -5.80
CA LEU A 78 1.12 5.55 -6.15
C LEU A 78 0.35 4.83 -5.06
N ILE A 79 -0.75 4.17 -5.43
CA ILE A 79 -1.52 3.32 -4.52
C ILE A 79 -1.22 1.88 -4.89
N HIS A 80 -0.42 1.23 -4.08
CA HIS A 80 -0.07 -0.18 -4.24
C HIS A 80 -1.15 -1.04 -3.62
N GLN A 81 -1.74 -1.94 -4.39
CA GLN A 81 -2.75 -2.89 -3.92
C GLN A 81 -2.26 -4.32 -4.12
N ASN A 82 -2.18 -5.08 -3.03
CA ASN A 82 -1.87 -6.50 -3.09
C ASN A 82 -3.17 -7.30 -3.18
N GLU A 83 -3.43 -7.89 -4.35
CA GLU A 83 -4.59 -8.75 -4.63
C GLU A 83 -4.26 -10.23 -4.41
N GLY A 84 -3.02 -10.54 -4.00
CA GLY A 84 -2.51 -11.88 -3.74
C GLY A 84 -2.69 -12.33 -2.28
N LYS A 85 -2.09 -13.47 -1.98
CA LYS A 85 -2.04 -14.10 -0.65
C LYS A 85 -0.65 -14.04 -0.02
N LEU A 86 0.36 -13.70 -0.83
CA LEU A 86 1.73 -13.52 -0.38
C LEU A 86 1.99 -12.03 -0.09
N MET A 87 2.99 -11.77 0.75
CA MET A 87 3.54 -10.43 0.90
C MET A 87 4.17 -10.01 -0.44
N HIS A 88 3.90 -8.79 -0.88
CA HIS A 88 4.58 -8.17 -2.01
C HIS A 88 5.21 -6.85 -1.62
N GLU A 89 6.16 -6.43 -2.44
CA GLU A 89 6.90 -5.19 -2.25
C GLU A 89 6.93 -4.43 -3.58
N PHE A 90 6.90 -3.11 -3.50
CA PHE A 90 7.22 -2.23 -4.62
C PHE A 90 8.44 -1.43 -4.25
N VAL A 91 9.50 -1.54 -5.03
CA VAL A 91 10.72 -0.76 -4.89
C VAL A 91 10.99 -0.07 -6.21
N LEU A 92 11.08 1.26 -6.19
CA LEU A 92 11.48 2.07 -7.35
C LEU A 92 12.99 2.22 -7.37
N GLY A 93 13.61 2.14 -8.55
CA GLY A 93 15.06 2.30 -8.70
C GLY A 93 15.52 2.31 -10.14
N THR A 94 16.83 2.24 -10.34
CA THR A 94 17.39 1.88 -11.64
C THR A 94 17.45 0.36 -11.79
N PRO A 95 17.51 -0.17 -13.01
CA PRO A 95 17.70 -1.61 -13.23
C PRO A 95 18.90 -2.18 -12.45
N GLU A 96 20.00 -1.44 -12.41
CA GLU A 96 21.24 -1.82 -11.72
C GLU A 96 21.03 -1.87 -10.21
N SER A 97 20.49 -0.78 -9.62
CA SER A 97 20.29 -0.70 -8.16
C SER A 97 19.31 -1.77 -7.67
N LEU A 98 18.25 -2.05 -8.44
CA LEU A 98 17.29 -3.11 -8.11
C LEU A 98 17.91 -4.50 -8.18
N ALA A 99 18.77 -4.76 -9.17
CA ALA A 99 19.47 -6.04 -9.29
C ALA A 99 20.47 -6.26 -8.13
N GLU A 100 21.24 -5.23 -7.76
CA GLU A 100 22.15 -5.28 -6.61
C GLU A 100 21.39 -5.49 -5.30
N HIS A 101 20.29 -4.78 -5.12
CA HIS A 101 19.46 -4.92 -3.93
C HIS A 101 18.80 -6.31 -3.85
N ALA A 102 18.33 -6.87 -4.98
CA ALA A 102 17.81 -8.24 -5.02
C ALA A 102 18.86 -9.28 -4.58
N GLU A 103 20.13 -9.13 -5.00
CA GLU A 103 21.22 -10.00 -4.55
C GLU A 103 21.54 -9.82 -3.06
N MET A 104 21.38 -8.61 -2.53
CA MET A 104 21.53 -8.34 -1.09
C MET A 104 20.42 -9.01 -0.29
N MET A 105 19.17 -8.93 -0.74
CA MET A 105 18.04 -9.58 -0.08
C MET A 105 18.13 -11.10 -0.08
N LYS A 106 18.76 -11.71 -1.08
CA LYS A 106 19.06 -13.16 -1.06
C LYS A 106 20.02 -13.53 0.06
N LYS A 107 20.98 -12.65 0.38
CA LYS A 107 21.97 -12.88 1.46
C LYS A 107 21.40 -12.59 2.84
N PHE A 108 20.50 -11.60 2.92
CA PHE A 108 19.93 -11.08 4.16
C PHE A 108 18.40 -11.01 4.08
N PRO A 109 17.69 -12.14 3.96
CA PRO A 109 16.26 -12.17 3.64
C PRO A 109 15.34 -11.61 4.74
N THR A 110 15.87 -11.39 5.93
CA THR A 110 15.14 -10.82 7.08
C THR A 110 15.55 -9.37 7.38
N MET A 111 16.36 -8.75 6.53
CA MET A 111 16.72 -7.35 6.71
C MET A 111 15.50 -6.47 6.40
N GLU A 112 14.95 -5.86 7.45
CA GLU A 112 13.87 -4.89 7.30
C GLU A 112 14.46 -3.50 7.09
N HIS A 113 13.97 -2.80 6.11
CA HIS A 113 14.29 -1.39 5.85
C HIS A 113 13.10 -0.73 5.17
N ALA A 114 12.95 0.54 5.37
CA ALA A 114 11.86 1.32 4.81
C ALA A 114 12.40 2.63 4.25
N GLU A 115 12.14 2.87 2.97
CA GLU A 115 12.56 4.07 2.28
C GLU A 115 11.33 4.71 1.60
N PRO A 116 11.35 6.04 1.34
CA PRO A 116 10.20 6.72 0.74
C PRO A 116 9.84 6.21 -0.66
N TYR A 117 10.75 5.50 -1.33
CA TYR A 117 10.56 4.88 -2.65
C TYR A 117 10.21 3.39 -2.58
N MET A 118 9.85 2.89 -1.38
CA MET A 118 9.50 1.49 -1.12
C MET A 118 8.12 1.36 -0.48
N ALA A 119 7.41 0.29 -0.78
CA ALA A 119 6.16 -0.06 -0.14
C ALA A 119 6.07 -1.57 0.09
N HIS A 120 6.02 -1.98 1.36
CA HIS A 120 5.70 -3.35 1.75
C HIS A 120 4.19 -3.49 1.85
N VAL A 121 3.59 -4.38 1.09
CA VAL A 121 2.13 -4.50 0.95
C VAL A 121 1.68 -5.89 1.38
N PRO A 122 1.13 -6.03 2.59
CA PRO A 122 0.57 -7.29 3.06
C PRO A 122 -0.57 -7.80 2.17
N PRO A 123 -0.89 -9.10 2.21
CA PRO A 123 -2.00 -9.68 1.47
C PRO A 123 -3.32 -8.94 1.69
N GLY A 124 -3.98 -8.52 0.60
CA GLY A 124 -5.26 -7.83 0.63
C GLY A 124 -5.20 -6.35 1.04
N GLU A 125 -4.03 -5.83 1.36
CA GLU A 125 -3.87 -4.45 1.83
C GLU A 125 -3.47 -3.48 0.72
N LYS A 126 -3.53 -2.18 1.07
CA LYS A 126 -3.09 -1.06 0.23
C LYS A 126 -2.07 -0.22 0.97
N MET A 127 -1.05 0.23 0.25
CA MET A 127 -0.06 1.18 0.71
C MET A 127 0.03 2.37 -0.24
N GLU A 128 0.28 3.56 0.30
CA GLU A 128 0.44 4.78 -0.50
C GLU A 128 1.89 5.24 -0.48
N MET A 129 2.37 5.67 -1.63
CA MET A 129 3.67 6.30 -1.80
C MET A 129 3.50 7.57 -2.61
N ILE A 130 4.19 8.66 -2.23
CA ILE A 130 4.25 9.89 -3.01
C ILE A 130 5.69 10.07 -3.46
N TRP A 131 5.89 10.25 -4.78
CA TRP A 131 7.21 10.38 -5.37
C TRP A 131 7.24 11.42 -6.48
N LYS A 132 8.30 12.23 -6.49
CA LYS A 132 8.56 13.21 -7.54
C LYS A 132 9.60 12.66 -8.52
N PHE A 133 9.24 12.55 -9.79
CA PHE A 133 10.14 12.15 -10.87
C PHE A 133 10.96 13.34 -11.35
N SER A 134 11.96 13.74 -10.57
CA SER A 134 12.77 14.94 -10.83
C SER A 134 13.61 14.83 -12.09
N ASN A 135 14.04 13.62 -12.43
CA ASN A 135 14.97 13.33 -13.52
C ASN A 135 14.26 12.67 -14.71
N SER A 136 14.78 12.89 -15.90
CA SER A 136 14.36 12.18 -17.11
C SER A 136 15.14 10.88 -17.26
N GLY A 137 14.51 9.84 -17.77
CA GLY A 137 15.13 8.53 -17.98
C GLY A 137 14.13 7.40 -17.97
N GLU A 138 14.64 6.19 -18.06
CA GLU A 138 13.90 4.96 -17.82
C GLU A 138 14.33 4.41 -16.46
N PHE A 139 13.38 4.32 -15.56
CA PHE A 139 13.57 3.73 -14.25
C PHE A 139 12.73 2.45 -14.17
N ALA A 140 13.00 1.63 -13.18
CA ALA A 140 12.31 0.37 -13.01
C ALA A 140 11.67 0.29 -11.61
N PHE A 141 10.76 -0.63 -11.46
CA PHE A 141 10.25 -1.03 -10.16
C PHE A 141 10.19 -2.56 -10.07
N ALA A 142 10.40 -3.09 -8.87
CA ALA A 142 10.47 -4.52 -8.64
C ALA A 142 9.98 -4.91 -7.25
N CYS A 143 9.66 -6.19 -7.08
CA CYS A 143 9.52 -6.83 -5.78
C CYS A 143 10.83 -7.56 -5.47
N LEU A 144 11.53 -7.15 -4.40
CA LEU A 144 12.84 -7.67 -4.04
C LEU A 144 12.79 -8.76 -2.96
N ILE A 145 11.59 -9.17 -2.55
CA ILE A 145 11.40 -10.36 -1.71
C ILE A 145 12.06 -11.55 -2.42
N PRO A 146 12.90 -12.35 -1.71
CA PRO A 146 13.63 -13.46 -2.30
C PRO A 146 12.73 -14.38 -3.14
N GLY A 147 13.14 -14.62 -4.39
CA GLY A 147 12.41 -15.43 -5.36
C GLY A 147 11.40 -14.64 -6.23
N HIS A 148 10.84 -13.52 -5.79
CA HIS A 148 9.86 -12.76 -6.56
C HIS A 148 10.49 -12.03 -7.75
N PHE A 149 11.64 -11.40 -7.54
CA PHE A 149 12.41 -10.76 -8.60
C PHE A 149 12.80 -11.75 -9.71
N ASP A 150 13.33 -12.91 -9.31
CA ASP A 150 13.74 -13.97 -10.23
C ASP A 150 12.54 -14.59 -10.99
N ALA A 151 11.36 -14.61 -10.36
CA ALA A 151 10.11 -15.03 -11.00
C ALA A 151 9.55 -14.01 -12.00
N GLY A 152 10.19 -12.82 -12.10
CA GLY A 152 9.88 -11.79 -13.07
C GLY A 152 8.95 -10.69 -12.55
N MET A 153 8.86 -10.49 -11.24
CA MET A 153 8.12 -9.38 -10.63
C MET A 153 8.94 -8.07 -10.72
N LYS A 154 9.02 -7.55 -11.94
CA LYS A 154 9.78 -6.36 -12.30
C LYS A 154 9.26 -5.73 -13.58
#